data_c27c3d82eba21e7915bdbd72867c110f
#
_entry.id   c27c3d82eba21e7915bdbd72867c110f
#
_cell.length_a   1.000
_cell.length_b   1.000
_cell.length_c   1.000
_cell.angle_alpha   90.00
_cell.angle_beta   90.00
_cell.angle_gamma   90.00
#
_symmetry.space_group_name_H-M   'P 1'
#
loop_
_entity.id
_entity.type
_entity.pdbx_description
1 polymer ?
#
loop_
_entity_poly.entity_id
_entity_poly.type
_entity_poly.pdbx_seq_one_letter_code
_entity_poly.pdbx_strand_id
1 'polypeptide(L)'
;MNLVNGKASSSISIFDRGFLYGDSVFETILVLDKNPQNIKLHLSRLKKGCNHLKIKNLDFKLLQRNINKALSDEKDCVLNINITRGTVINRGYNIKLAPKKPNIILTTGLIPKFPKEYVNSGINTKFSSSKVIDNEGLSKIKHSNRIDQVIATKEISKNFPELIMCDKKNNIIEGISSNIFFVKGKVFYTPKISRSGVEGVMKSFIIKNLKKNKYKIVEKIINRKEIKNYDGAFFCNSVRLIWNIKSIKNFRY
;
A
#
# COMPACT_ATOMS: atom_id res chain seq x y z
N MET A 1 -1.71 20.79 1.12
CA MET A 1 -3.14 21.26 1.27
C MET A 1 -4.07 20.07 1.49
N ASN A 2 -5.11 20.21 2.36
CA ASN A 2 -6.11 19.15 2.59
C ASN A 2 -7.41 19.51 1.88
N LEU A 3 -8.00 18.57 1.15
CA LEU A 3 -9.24 18.77 0.40
C LEU A 3 -10.25 17.66 0.70
N VAL A 4 -11.51 18.04 0.90
CA VAL A 4 -12.66 17.14 0.91
C VAL A 4 -13.62 17.57 -0.20
N ASN A 5 -13.83 16.69 -1.18
CA ASN A 5 -14.67 16.97 -2.36
C ASN A 5 -14.27 18.28 -3.10
N GLY A 6 -12.96 18.58 -3.15
CA GLY A 6 -12.41 19.77 -3.82
C GLY A 6 -12.46 21.07 -3.01
N LYS A 7 -13.01 21.05 -1.80
CA LYS A 7 -12.99 22.19 -0.86
C LYS A 7 -11.92 22.00 0.20
N ALA A 8 -11.23 23.07 0.59
CA ALA A 8 -10.28 23.04 1.70
C ALA A 8 -11.00 22.62 2.98
N SER A 9 -10.53 21.55 3.63
CA SER A 9 -11.12 21.03 4.86
C SER A 9 -10.15 20.08 5.56
N SER A 10 -10.19 20.09 6.90
CA SER A 10 -9.50 19.12 7.76
C SER A 10 -10.46 18.14 8.47
N SER A 11 -11.75 18.17 8.12
CA SER A 11 -12.78 17.36 8.77
C SER A 11 -13.66 16.63 7.76
N ILE A 12 -14.19 15.49 8.18
CA ILE A 12 -15.23 14.72 7.48
C ILE A 12 -16.39 14.48 8.45
N SER A 13 -17.55 14.13 7.89
CA SER A 13 -18.71 13.76 8.71
C SER A 13 -18.43 12.51 9.54
N ILE A 14 -18.87 12.49 10.80
CA ILE A 14 -18.88 11.30 11.65
C ILE A 14 -19.75 10.16 11.08
N PHE A 15 -20.63 10.46 10.13
CA PHE A 15 -21.43 9.49 9.38
C PHE A 15 -20.81 9.08 8.05
N ASP A 16 -19.54 9.45 7.77
CA ASP A 16 -18.82 8.92 6.61
C ASP A 16 -18.56 7.41 6.78
N ARG A 17 -18.88 6.62 5.76
CA ARG A 17 -18.76 5.16 5.83
C ARG A 17 -17.31 4.68 5.90
N GLY A 18 -16.37 5.48 5.38
CA GLY A 18 -14.94 5.21 5.56
C GLY A 18 -14.53 5.29 7.01
N PHE A 19 -15.03 6.29 7.75
CA PHE A 19 -14.83 6.42 9.19
C PHE A 19 -15.57 5.32 9.98
N LEU A 20 -16.85 5.07 9.67
CA LEU A 20 -17.68 4.12 10.43
C LEU A 20 -17.25 2.66 10.25
N TYR A 21 -16.82 2.27 9.05
CA TYR A 21 -16.67 0.86 8.67
C TYR A 21 -15.37 0.54 7.91
N GLY A 22 -14.52 1.53 7.64
CA GLY A 22 -13.41 1.36 6.73
C GLY A 22 -13.86 1.08 5.28
N ASP A 23 -15.08 1.48 4.91
CA ASP A 23 -15.68 1.27 3.58
C ASP A 23 -15.09 2.28 2.58
N SER A 24 -13.82 2.05 2.27
CA SER A 24 -13.00 2.96 1.48
C SER A 24 -11.77 2.28 0.90
N VAL A 25 -11.19 2.90 -0.12
CA VAL A 25 -9.89 2.58 -0.70
C VAL A 25 -8.99 3.81 -0.65
N PHE A 26 -7.67 3.58 -0.63
CA PHE A 26 -6.74 4.70 -0.55
C PHE A 26 -5.47 4.48 -1.36
N GLU A 27 -4.80 5.58 -1.68
CA GLU A 27 -3.48 5.62 -2.30
C GLU A 27 -2.53 6.52 -1.51
N THR A 28 -1.24 6.19 -1.56
CA THR A 28 -0.15 6.97 -0.97
C THR A 28 0.91 7.12 -2.04
N ILE A 29 1.13 8.34 -2.51
CA ILE A 29 1.87 8.64 -3.73
C ILE A 29 3.01 9.58 -3.40
N LEU A 30 4.23 9.20 -3.76
CA LEU A 30 5.38 10.09 -3.68
C LEU A 30 5.26 11.14 -4.79
N VAL A 31 5.43 12.40 -4.43
CA VAL A 31 5.47 13.54 -5.35
C VAL A 31 6.87 14.15 -5.29
N LEU A 32 7.53 14.27 -6.42
CA LEU A 32 8.84 14.89 -6.57
C LEU A 32 8.78 15.93 -7.69
N ASP A 33 9.26 17.12 -7.44
CA ASP A 33 9.20 18.26 -8.38
C ASP A 33 7.78 18.46 -8.95
N LYS A 34 6.76 18.44 -8.07
CA LYS A 34 5.32 18.51 -8.41
C LYS A 34 4.80 17.32 -9.23
N ASN A 35 5.63 16.33 -9.54
CA ASN A 35 5.27 15.17 -10.34
C ASN A 35 4.91 13.98 -9.46
N PRO A 36 3.63 13.55 -9.39
CA PRO A 36 3.23 12.35 -8.65
C PRO A 36 3.75 11.10 -9.36
N GLN A 37 4.60 10.35 -8.66
CA GLN A 37 5.30 9.19 -9.22
C GLN A 37 4.32 8.03 -9.49
N ASN A 38 4.41 7.43 -10.68
CA ASN A 38 3.56 6.31 -11.10
C ASN A 38 2.05 6.58 -11.01
N ILE A 39 1.60 7.82 -11.14
CA ILE A 39 0.20 8.24 -10.95
C ILE A 39 -0.80 7.37 -11.73
N LYS A 40 -0.48 7.01 -12.98
CA LYS A 40 -1.36 6.15 -13.81
C LYS A 40 -1.59 4.78 -13.18
N LEU A 41 -0.57 4.17 -12.56
CA LEU A 41 -0.69 2.88 -11.87
C LEU A 41 -1.51 3.04 -10.57
N HIS A 42 -1.28 4.11 -9.81
CA HIS A 42 -2.05 4.43 -8.61
C HIS A 42 -3.54 4.62 -8.92
N LEU A 43 -3.88 5.45 -9.91
CA LEU A 43 -5.28 5.69 -10.30
C LEU A 43 -5.94 4.42 -10.87
N SER A 44 -5.18 3.58 -11.59
CA SER A 44 -5.67 2.29 -12.07
C SER A 44 -6.01 1.35 -10.90
N ARG A 45 -5.15 1.25 -9.88
CA ARG A 45 -5.41 0.44 -8.68
C ARG A 45 -6.58 1.01 -7.87
N LEU A 46 -6.63 2.32 -7.68
CA LEU A 46 -7.75 3.00 -7.03
C LEU A 46 -9.08 2.67 -7.70
N LYS A 47 -9.14 2.76 -9.05
CA LYS A 47 -10.32 2.38 -9.83
C LYS A 47 -10.71 0.92 -9.63
N LYS A 48 -9.73 0.00 -9.67
CA LYS A 48 -9.97 -1.42 -9.40
C LYS A 48 -10.55 -1.64 -8.00
N GLY A 49 -10.00 -0.96 -7.00
CA GLY A 49 -10.49 -1.03 -5.62
C GLY A 49 -11.91 -0.50 -5.46
N CYS A 50 -12.22 0.66 -6.06
CA CYS A 50 -13.57 1.22 -6.08
C CYS A 50 -14.56 0.25 -6.73
N ASN A 51 -14.21 -0.31 -7.90
CA ASN A 51 -15.06 -1.27 -8.61
C ASN A 51 -15.30 -2.53 -7.76
N HIS A 52 -14.25 -3.06 -7.13
CA HIS A 52 -14.32 -4.25 -6.30
C HIS A 52 -15.27 -4.05 -5.10
N LEU A 53 -15.14 -2.92 -4.40
CA LEU A 53 -16.05 -2.56 -3.30
C LEU A 53 -17.40 -2.02 -3.80
N LYS A 54 -17.64 -1.95 -5.12
CA LYS A 54 -18.85 -1.35 -5.70
C LYS A 54 -19.08 0.10 -5.25
N ILE A 55 -18.00 0.88 -5.06
CA ILE A 55 -18.07 2.32 -4.88
C ILE A 55 -18.28 2.95 -6.27
N LYS A 56 -19.50 3.36 -6.54
CA LYS A 56 -19.93 3.87 -7.86
C LYS A 56 -19.77 5.38 -7.98
N ASN A 57 -19.87 5.89 -9.21
CA ASN A 57 -19.95 7.31 -9.53
C ASN A 57 -18.78 8.17 -9.05
N LEU A 58 -17.58 7.58 -8.96
CA LEU A 58 -16.36 8.36 -8.76
C LEU A 58 -16.06 9.17 -10.03
N ASP A 59 -16.12 10.49 -9.90
CA ASP A 59 -15.76 11.41 -10.99
C ASP A 59 -14.22 11.53 -11.06
N PHE A 60 -13.62 10.83 -12.01
CA PHE A 60 -12.17 10.87 -12.22
C PHE A 60 -11.66 12.23 -12.74
N LYS A 61 -12.51 13.02 -13.44
CA LYS A 61 -12.13 14.37 -13.87
C LYS A 61 -12.05 15.30 -12.66
N LEU A 62 -13.03 15.20 -11.74
CA LEU A 62 -12.99 15.93 -10.47
C LEU A 62 -11.79 15.49 -9.62
N LEU A 63 -11.53 14.18 -9.51
CA LEU A 63 -10.37 13.67 -8.79
C LEU A 63 -9.06 14.26 -9.34
N GLN A 64 -8.88 14.30 -10.67
CA GLN A 64 -7.69 14.87 -11.29
C GLN A 64 -7.56 16.38 -11.01
N ARG A 65 -8.67 17.14 -11.11
CA ARG A 65 -8.67 18.57 -10.73
C ARG A 65 -8.29 18.76 -9.27
N ASN A 66 -8.79 17.92 -8.37
CA ASN A 66 -8.48 17.98 -6.95
C ASN A 66 -7.01 17.63 -6.69
N ILE A 67 -6.43 16.66 -7.39
CA ILE A 67 -5.00 16.34 -7.31
C ILE A 67 -4.17 17.56 -7.72
N ASN A 68 -4.45 18.16 -8.87
CA ASN A 68 -3.73 19.34 -9.34
C ASN A 68 -3.83 20.49 -8.33
N LYS A 69 -5.03 20.73 -7.76
CA LYS A 69 -5.24 21.73 -6.72
C LYS A 69 -4.47 21.43 -5.44
N ALA A 70 -4.46 20.17 -4.98
CA ALA A 70 -3.73 19.78 -3.78
C ALA A 70 -2.21 19.94 -3.94
N LEU A 71 -1.70 19.84 -5.17
CA LEU A 71 -0.27 19.92 -5.49
C LEU A 71 0.18 21.29 -6.01
N SER A 72 -0.71 22.31 -6.09
CA SER A 72 -0.35 23.63 -6.65
C SER A 72 0.88 24.26 -5.99
N ASP A 73 0.94 24.17 -4.67
CA ASP A 73 1.98 24.80 -3.83
C ASP A 73 3.00 23.79 -3.27
N GLU A 74 2.86 22.50 -3.62
CA GLU A 74 3.69 21.42 -3.10
C GLU A 74 4.75 21.02 -4.14
N LYS A 75 6.02 21.16 -3.81
CA LYS A 75 7.11 20.70 -4.66
C LYS A 75 7.35 19.20 -4.45
N ASP A 76 7.66 18.83 -3.21
CA ASP A 76 7.99 17.47 -2.80
C ASP A 76 7.11 17.10 -1.60
N CYS A 77 6.29 16.08 -1.74
CA CYS A 77 5.37 15.66 -0.68
C CYS A 77 4.93 14.20 -0.83
N VAL A 78 4.19 13.72 0.14
CA VAL A 78 3.39 12.51 0.02
C VAL A 78 1.93 12.92 -0.17
N LEU A 79 1.35 12.59 -1.31
CA LEU A 79 -0.07 12.76 -1.57
C LEU A 79 -0.83 11.49 -1.13
N ASN A 80 -1.80 11.66 -0.24
CA ASN A 80 -2.75 10.62 0.11
C ASN A 80 -4.10 10.91 -0.55
N ILE A 81 -4.70 9.88 -1.15
CA ILE A 81 -6.03 9.92 -1.73
C ILE A 81 -6.86 8.87 -1.02
N ASN A 82 -7.98 9.27 -0.40
CA ASN A 82 -8.96 8.36 0.16
C ASN A 82 -10.29 8.54 -0.56
N ILE A 83 -10.87 7.44 -1.01
CA ILE A 83 -12.21 7.41 -1.60
C ILE A 83 -13.08 6.57 -0.68
N THR A 84 -14.01 7.22 0.02
CA THR A 84 -15.00 6.53 0.85
C THR A 84 -16.28 6.34 0.06
N ARG A 85 -17.14 5.42 0.49
CA ARG A 85 -18.47 5.27 -0.13
C ARG A 85 -19.37 6.50 0.07
N GLY A 86 -18.99 7.42 0.97
CA GLY A 86 -19.71 8.67 1.25
C GLY A 86 -20.40 8.67 2.62
N THR A 87 -21.11 9.76 2.87
CA THR A 87 -21.79 10.05 4.14
C THR A 87 -23.22 9.54 4.12
N VAL A 88 -23.62 8.78 5.12
CA VAL A 88 -24.99 8.25 5.28
C VAL A 88 -25.78 9.08 6.30
N ILE A 89 -27.10 8.99 6.26
CA ILE A 89 -27.98 9.61 7.26
C ILE A 89 -28.07 8.70 8.50
N ASN A 90 -28.28 7.39 8.26
CA ASN A 90 -28.43 6.38 9.31
C ASN A 90 -27.31 5.35 9.23
N ARG A 91 -26.88 4.82 10.37
CA ARG A 91 -25.93 3.71 10.45
C ARG A 91 -26.52 2.43 9.85
N GLY A 92 -25.65 1.60 9.29
CA GLY A 92 -26.02 0.29 8.76
C GLY A 92 -25.07 -0.17 7.65
N TYR A 93 -24.96 -1.49 7.49
CA TYR A 93 -24.03 -2.10 6.51
C TYR A 93 -24.59 -2.11 5.08
N ASN A 94 -25.91 -1.95 4.93
CA ASN A 94 -26.55 -2.07 3.63
C ASN A 94 -26.05 -1.01 2.63
N ILE A 95 -25.31 -1.45 1.63
CA ILE A 95 -24.74 -0.55 0.60
C ILE A 95 -25.80 0.01 -0.35
N LYS A 96 -27.00 -0.58 -0.42
CA LYS A 96 -28.11 -0.04 -1.25
C LYS A 96 -28.64 1.29 -0.71
N LEU A 97 -28.46 1.53 0.61
CA LEU A 97 -28.83 2.77 1.29
C LEU A 97 -27.68 3.79 1.32
N ALA A 98 -26.54 3.44 0.75
CA ALA A 98 -25.39 4.33 0.69
C ALA A 98 -25.61 5.49 -0.31
N PRO A 99 -24.97 6.64 -0.12
CA PRO A 99 -25.12 7.77 -1.01
C PRO A 99 -24.64 7.44 -2.43
N LYS A 100 -25.22 8.13 -3.41
CA LYS A 100 -24.86 7.93 -4.83
C LYS A 100 -23.48 8.47 -5.18
N LYS A 101 -22.92 9.38 -4.38
CA LYS A 101 -21.62 10.01 -4.62
C LYS A 101 -20.64 9.64 -3.52
N PRO A 102 -19.45 9.14 -3.86
CA PRO A 102 -18.37 8.90 -2.90
C PRO A 102 -17.77 10.23 -2.41
N ASN A 103 -17.14 10.23 -1.24
CA ASN A 103 -16.29 11.33 -0.82
C ASN A 103 -14.87 11.13 -1.35
N ILE A 104 -14.28 12.22 -1.85
CA ILE A 104 -12.90 12.31 -2.33
C ILE A 104 -12.13 13.14 -1.30
N ILE A 105 -11.19 12.51 -0.61
CA ILE A 105 -10.39 13.15 0.42
C ILE A 105 -8.94 13.09 -0.03
N LEU A 106 -8.29 14.25 -0.12
CA LEU A 106 -6.87 14.39 -0.43
C LEU A 106 -6.16 15.10 0.70
N THR A 107 -4.99 14.57 1.07
CA THR A 107 -4.10 15.24 2.02
C THR A 107 -2.68 15.20 1.50
N THR A 108 -1.92 16.28 1.73
CA THR A 108 -0.47 16.30 1.50
C THR A 108 0.25 16.28 2.84
N GLY A 109 1.41 15.65 2.85
CA GLY A 109 2.27 15.58 4.03
C GLY A 109 3.74 15.51 3.64
N LEU A 110 4.62 15.71 4.62
CA LEU A 110 6.06 15.64 4.39
C LEU A 110 6.51 14.25 3.94
N ILE A 111 7.52 14.18 3.09
CA ILE A 111 8.19 12.92 2.77
C ILE A 111 8.93 12.45 4.01
N PRO A 112 8.64 11.23 4.53
CA PRO A 112 9.35 10.69 5.68
C PRO A 112 10.84 10.55 5.38
N LYS A 113 11.68 11.02 6.29
CA LYS A 113 13.14 10.86 6.20
C LYS A 113 13.54 9.51 6.78
N PHE A 114 14.34 8.76 6.03
CA PHE A 114 14.89 7.47 6.45
C PHE A 114 16.41 7.50 6.38
N PRO A 115 17.11 6.75 7.25
CA PRO A 115 18.56 6.60 7.16
C PRO A 115 18.99 6.09 5.79
N LYS A 116 20.01 6.70 5.19
CA LYS A 116 20.56 6.28 3.89
C LYS A 116 21.04 4.83 3.89
N GLU A 117 21.47 4.34 5.05
CA GLU A 117 21.92 2.97 5.28
C GLU A 117 20.85 1.93 4.94
N TYR A 118 19.57 2.28 5.06
CA TYR A 118 18.46 1.37 4.71
C TYR A 118 18.45 0.98 3.24
N VAL A 119 18.93 1.89 2.38
CA VAL A 119 19.09 1.62 0.95
C VAL A 119 20.44 0.98 0.66
N ASN A 120 21.53 1.54 1.21
CA ASN A 120 22.90 1.15 0.85
C ASN A 120 23.32 -0.19 1.48
N SER A 121 23.12 -0.33 2.80
CA SER A 121 23.56 -1.49 3.57
C SER A 121 22.42 -2.45 3.92
N GLY A 122 21.20 -2.03 3.67
CA GLY A 122 20.00 -2.79 4.00
C GLY A 122 19.60 -2.73 5.48
N ILE A 123 18.42 -3.25 5.75
CA ILE A 123 17.81 -3.31 7.08
C ILE A 123 17.82 -4.73 7.64
N ASN A 124 17.83 -4.84 8.95
CA ASN A 124 17.44 -6.09 9.60
C ASN A 124 15.90 -6.13 9.69
N THR A 125 15.35 -7.31 9.50
CA THR A 125 13.91 -7.55 9.66
C THR A 125 13.66 -8.86 10.41
N LYS A 126 12.43 -9.08 10.80
CA LYS A 126 11.95 -10.33 11.40
C LYS A 126 10.53 -10.61 10.96
N PHE A 127 10.05 -11.80 11.20
CA PHE A 127 8.65 -12.12 11.04
C PHE A 127 7.84 -11.49 12.19
N SER A 128 6.76 -10.79 11.83
CA SER A 128 5.80 -10.32 12.83
C SER A 128 5.10 -11.49 13.50
N SER A 129 4.78 -11.37 14.78
CA SER A 129 3.89 -12.30 15.49
C SER A 129 2.45 -12.17 14.98
N SER A 130 2.05 -10.97 14.57
CA SER A 130 0.75 -10.69 13.96
C SER A 130 0.65 -11.32 12.57
N LYS A 131 -0.51 -11.91 12.28
CA LYS A 131 -0.79 -12.54 10.99
C LYS A 131 -1.71 -11.66 10.15
N VAL A 132 -1.51 -11.68 8.84
CA VAL A 132 -2.47 -11.07 7.92
C VAL A 132 -3.74 -11.92 7.91
N ILE A 133 -4.89 -11.28 8.09
CA ILE A 133 -6.18 -11.96 8.01
C ILE A 133 -6.43 -12.39 6.56
N ASP A 134 -6.80 -13.65 6.41
CA ASP A 134 -7.18 -14.23 5.14
C ASP A 134 -8.60 -13.76 4.78
N ASN A 135 -8.70 -12.86 3.84
CA ASN A 135 -9.96 -12.33 3.34
C ASN A 135 -9.87 -12.12 1.81
N GLU A 136 -10.30 -13.13 1.06
CA GLU A 136 -10.29 -13.11 -0.39
C GLU A 136 -11.08 -11.92 -0.97
N GLY A 137 -12.18 -11.54 -0.31
CA GLY A 137 -13.02 -10.40 -0.68
C GLY A 137 -12.34 -9.04 -0.52
N LEU A 138 -11.24 -8.95 0.22
CA LEU A 138 -10.47 -7.71 0.41
C LEU A 138 -9.03 -7.81 -0.10
N SER A 139 -8.63 -8.97 -0.62
CA SER A 139 -7.28 -9.16 -1.15
C SER A 139 -7.02 -8.31 -2.40
N LYS A 140 -5.75 -8.02 -2.68
CA LYS A 140 -5.24 -7.26 -3.85
C LYS A 140 -5.57 -5.77 -3.82
N ILE A 141 -6.69 -5.35 -3.23
CA ILE A 141 -7.07 -3.93 -3.16
C ILE A 141 -6.44 -3.23 -1.96
N LYS A 142 -6.22 -1.93 -2.08
CA LYS A 142 -5.70 -1.09 -0.99
C LYS A 142 -6.86 -0.41 -0.24
N HIS A 143 -7.57 -1.20 0.58
CA HIS A 143 -8.70 -0.77 1.41
C HIS A 143 -8.25 -0.23 2.77
N SER A 144 -9.11 0.49 3.50
CA SER A 144 -8.76 1.12 4.79
C SER A 144 -8.80 0.20 6.01
N ASN A 145 -9.26 -1.04 5.88
CA ASN A 145 -9.24 -2.01 6.97
C ASN A 145 -7.82 -2.58 7.15
N ARG A 146 -6.95 -1.84 7.86
CA ARG A 146 -5.50 -2.14 8.05
C ARG A 146 -5.14 -2.38 9.51
N ILE A 147 -6.06 -2.88 10.29
CA ILE A 147 -5.83 -3.10 11.72
C ILE A 147 -4.74 -4.14 11.98
N ASP A 148 -4.59 -5.16 11.12
CA ASP A 148 -3.52 -6.15 11.22
C ASP A 148 -2.14 -5.49 11.15
N GLN A 149 -1.97 -4.59 10.17
CA GLN A 149 -0.75 -3.82 9.97
C GLN A 149 -0.51 -2.87 11.16
N VAL A 150 -1.57 -2.21 11.66
CA VAL A 150 -1.48 -1.32 12.83
C VAL A 150 -1.01 -2.11 14.06
N ILE A 151 -1.59 -3.28 14.33
CA ILE A 151 -1.19 -4.13 15.44
C ILE A 151 0.28 -4.57 15.30
N ALA A 152 0.70 -4.96 14.09
CA ALA A 152 2.06 -5.38 13.82
C ALA A 152 3.09 -4.26 14.07
N THR A 153 2.72 -2.97 13.96
CA THR A 153 3.64 -1.86 14.24
C THR A 153 4.17 -1.83 15.66
N LYS A 154 3.49 -2.46 16.63
CA LYS A 154 3.98 -2.60 18.01
C LYS A 154 5.33 -3.30 18.12
N GLU A 155 5.68 -4.10 17.11
CA GLU A 155 6.93 -4.84 17.06
C GLU A 155 8.06 -4.11 16.30
N ILE A 156 7.74 -2.96 15.66
CA ILE A 156 8.75 -2.11 14.99
C ILE A 156 9.69 -1.53 16.04
N SER A 157 10.97 -1.50 15.70
CA SER A 157 12.02 -0.88 16.50
C SER A 157 13.12 -0.32 15.60
N LYS A 158 14.06 0.42 16.18
CA LYS A 158 15.24 0.91 15.44
C LYS A 158 16.00 -0.25 14.77
N ASN A 159 16.05 -1.43 15.41
CA ASN A 159 16.72 -2.60 14.85
C ASN A 159 15.90 -3.33 13.78
N PHE A 160 14.56 -3.18 13.80
CA PHE A 160 13.63 -3.81 12.86
C PHE A 160 12.63 -2.77 12.35
N PRO A 161 13.04 -1.88 11.42
CA PRO A 161 12.20 -0.76 10.97
C PRO A 161 11.06 -1.18 10.02
N GLU A 162 11.08 -2.40 9.55
CA GLU A 162 10.02 -3.05 8.77
C GLU A 162 9.96 -4.53 9.14
N LEU A 163 8.78 -5.15 9.09
CA LEU A 163 8.57 -6.54 9.48
C LEU A 163 7.91 -7.32 8.35
N ILE A 164 8.19 -8.62 8.28
CA ILE A 164 7.56 -9.54 7.34
C ILE A 164 6.27 -10.08 7.95
N MET A 165 5.16 -9.90 7.25
CA MET A 165 3.86 -10.44 7.63
C MET A 165 3.56 -11.75 6.89
N CYS A 166 3.05 -12.74 7.62
CA CYS A 166 2.68 -14.04 7.10
C CYS A 166 1.19 -14.32 7.33
N ASP A 167 0.65 -15.23 6.54
CA ASP A 167 -0.65 -15.85 6.82
C ASP A 167 -0.58 -16.87 7.99
N LYS A 168 -1.72 -17.47 8.34
CA LYS A 168 -1.79 -18.50 9.39
C LYS A 168 -0.98 -19.77 9.08
N LYS A 169 -0.69 -20.06 7.79
CA LYS A 169 0.13 -21.19 7.34
C LYS A 169 1.62 -20.85 7.27
N ASN A 170 2.02 -19.67 7.77
CA ASN A 170 3.38 -19.13 7.70
C ASN A 170 3.88 -18.88 6.26
N ASN A 171 3.01 -18.71 5.29
CA ASN A 171 3.40 -18.21 4.00
C ASN A 171 3.62 -16.70 4.08
N ILE A 172 4.70 -16.23 3.48
CA ILE A 172 5.04 -14.81 3.43
C ILE A 172 4.05 -14.11 2.50
N ILE A 173 3.49 -13.01 2.96
CA ILE A 173 2.54 -12.20 2.19
C ILE A 173 3.19 -10.90 1.73
N GLU A 174 3.59 -10.06 2.67
CA GLU A 174 4.11 -8.71 2.40
C GLU A 174 4.86 -8.18 3.64
N GLY A 175 5.42 -6.98 3.59
CA GLY A 175 5.81 -6.23 4.78
C GLY A 175 4.60 -5.53 5.41
N ILE A 176 4.78 -4.83 6.55
CA ILE A 176 3.69 -4.05 7.18
C ILE A 176 3.13 -3.01 6.19
N SER A 177 4.02 -2.34 5.44
CA SER A 177 3.63 -1.29 4.49
C SER A 177 4.30 -1.42 3.13
N SER A 178 4.85 -2.59 2.80
CA SER A 178 5.64 -2.86 1.60
C SER A 178 5.37 -4.25 1.05
N ASN A 179 5.63 -4.45 -0.25
CA ASN A 179 5.77 -5.81 -0.78
C ASN A 179 7.21 -6.28 -0.61
N ILE A 180 7.44 -7.58 -0.71
CA ILE A 180 8.75 -8.22 -0.57
C ILE A 180 9.12 -8.99 -1.82
N PHE A 181 10.40 -8.94 -2.17
CA PHE A 181 11.02 -9.75 -3.21
C PHE A 181 12.17 -10.54 -2.61
N PHE A 182 12.41 -11.72 -3.17
CA PHE A 182 13.58 -12.55 -2.94
C PHE A 182 14.34 -12.73 -4.24
N VAL A 183 15.65 -12.94 -4.16
CA VAL A 183 16.52 -13.12 -5.33
C VAL A 183 17.27 -14.42 -5.19
N LYS A 184 17.38 -15.19 -6.28
CA LYS A 184 18.28 -16.33 -6.38
C LYS A 184 18.97 -16.32 -7.75
N GLY A 185 20.28 -16.09 -7.75
CA GLY A 185 21.02 -15.83 -9.00
C GLY A 185 20.41 -14.65 -9.75
N LYS A 186 19.95 -14.89 -10.97
CA LYS A 186 19.29 -13.89 -11.83
C LYS A 186 17.77 -13.98 -11.85
N VAL A 187 17.17 -14.72 -10.91
CA VAL A 187 15.72 -14.92 -10.82
C VAL A 187 15.16 -14.18 -9.63
N PHE A 188 14.10 -13.43 -9.85
CA PHE A 188 13.37 -12.70 -8.81
C PHE A 188 12.10 -13.47 -8.44
N TYR A 189 11.84 -13.56 -7.15
CA TYR A 189 10.66 -14.22 -6.60
C TYR A 189 9.88 -13.24 -5.74
N THR A 190 8.56 -13.27 -5.79
CA THR A 190 7.70 -12.46 -4.91
C THR A 190 6.46 -13.26 -4.54
N PRO A 191 5.93 -13.06 -3.32
CA PRO A 191 4.69 -13.71 -2.94
C PRO A 191 3.55 -13.41 -3.91
N LYS A 192 2.82 -14.47 -4.32
CA LYS A 192 1.59 -14.35 -5.09
C LYS A 192 0.49 -13.85 -4.16
N ILE A 193 -0.05 -12.68 -4.45
CA ILE A 193 -1.18 -12.12 -3.71
C ILE A 193 -2.46 -12.79 -4.20
N SER A 194 -3.11 -13.56 -3.33
CA SER A 194 -4.34 -14.30 -3.67
C SER A 194 -5.47 -14.07 -2.66
N ARG A 195 -5.26 -14.42 -1.41
CA ARG A 195 -6.27 -14.37 -0.35
C ARG A 195 -6.05 -13.24 0.66
N SER A 196 -4.86 -12.65 0.70
CA SER A 196 -4.48 -11.55 1.57
C SER A 196 -3.39 -10.72 0.92
N GLY A 197 -3.13 -9.51 1.43
CA GLY A 197 -2.11 -8.59 0.93
C GLY A 197 -2.59 -7.63 -0.15
N VAL A 198 -1.70 -6.73 -0.56
CA VAL A 198 -1.97 -5.65 -1.53
C VAL A 198 -1.14 -5.86 -2.79
N GLU A 199 -1.78 -5.74 -3.97
CA GLU A 199 -1.06 -5.60 -5.24
C GLU A 199 -0.39 -4.23 -5.31
N GLY A 200 0.88 -4.17 -4.88
CA GLY A 200 1.64 -2.92 -4.77
C GLY A 200 1.92 -2.26 -6.12
N VAL A 201 1.79 -0.93 -6.19
CA VAL A 201 2.16 -0.17 -7.40
C VAL A 201 3.65 -0.30 -7.68
N MET A 202 4.50 -0.16 -6.64
CA MET A 202 5.94 -0.34 -6.80
C MET A 202 6.30 -1.79 -7.16
N LYS A 203 5.61 -2.81 -6.58
CA LYS A 203 5.75 -4.21 -7.00
C LYS A 203 5.48 -4.36 -8.50
N SER A 204 4.35 -3.82 -8.97
CA SER A 204 3.97 -3.88 -10.38
C SER A 204 4.96 -3.15 -11.29
N PHE A 205 5.47 -2.00 -10.86
CA PHE A 205 6.49 -1.23 -11.57
C PHE A 205 7.80 -2.02 -11.69
N ILE A 206 8.28 -2.62 -10.60
CA ILE A 206 9.49 -3.45 -10.58
C ILE A 206 9.31 -4.66 -11.51
N ILE A 207 8.21 -5.39 -11.41
CA ILE A 207 7.92 -6.54 -12.26
C ILE A 207 7.98 -6.16 -13.74
N LYS A 208 7.34 -5.04 -14.12
CA LYS A 208 7.34 -4.55 -15.50
C LYS A 208 8.76 -4.25 -16.00
N ASN A 209 9.58 -3.57 -15.18
CA ASN A 209 10.94 -3.21 -15.55
C ASN A 209 11.87 -4.43 -15.63
N LEU A 210 11.77 -5.37 -14.70
CA LEU A 210 12.54 -6.60 -14.73
C LEU A 210 12.22 -7.42 -15.99
N LYS A 211 10.93 -7.55 -16.35
CA LYS A 211 10.52 -8.22 -17.61
C LYS A 211 11.07 -7.52 -18.84
N LYS A 212 11.02 -6.18 -18.88
CA LYS A 212 11.59 -5.38 -19.98
C LYS A 212 13.09 -5.66 -20.15
N ASN A 213 13.81 -5.86 -19.05
CA ASN A 213 15.23 -6.17 -19.05
C ASN A 213 15.53 -7.69 -19.08
N LYS A 214 14.54 -8.52 -19.49
CA LYS A 214 14.67 -9.97 -19.68
C LYS A 214 15.04 -10.77 -18.42
N TYR A 215 14.83 -10.22 -17.22
CA TYR A 215 14.97 -10.98 -15.98
C TYR A 215 13.77 -11.90 -15.76
N LYS A 216 14.04 -13.10 -15.24
CA LYS A 216 12.99 -14.06 -14.87
C LYS A 216 12.35 -13.64 -13.54
N ILE A 217 11.01 -13.60 -13.50
CA ILE A 217 10.22 -13.32 -12.30
C ILE A 217 9.24 -14.44 -12.07
N VAL A 218 9.15 -14.89 -10.83
CA VAL A 218 8.24 -15.96 -10.39
C VAL A 218 7.39 -15.43 -9.23
N GLU A 219 6.08 -15.32 -9.45
CA GLU A 219 5.12 -15.09 -8.39
C GLU A 219 4.61 -16.44 -7.88
N LYS A 220 4.94 -16.80 -6.63
CA LYS A 220 4.59 -18.08 -6.02
C LYS A 220 4.24 -17.93 -4.55
N ILE A 221 3.67 -18.96 -3.95
CA ILE A 221 3.60 -19.08 -2.49
C ILE A 221 5.02 -19.32 -1.98
N ILE A 222 5.44 -18.55 -0.98
CA ILE A 222 6.75 -18.65 -0.34
C ILE A 222 6.54 -18.87 1.15
N ASN A 223 6.93 -20.04 1.66
CA ASN A 223 6.84 -20.29 3.08
C ASN A 223 8.05 -19.68 3.80
N ARG A 224 7.87 -19.22 5.04
CA ARG A 224 8.96 -18.61 5.84
C ARG A 224 10.17 -19.52 6.03
N LYS A 225 10.02 -20.82 5.91
CA LYS A 225 11.13 -21.78 5.99
C LYS A 225 12.04 -21.76 4.76
N GLU A 226 11.54 -21.25 3.63
CA GLU A 226 12.26 -21.19 2.36
C GLU A 226 13.26 -20.04 2.25
N ILE A 227 13.29 -19.09 3.21
CA ILE A 227 14.17 -17.90 3.12
C ILE A 227 15.64 -18.23 2.89
N LYS A 228 16.09 -19.39 3.40
CA LYS A 228 17.46 -19.88 3.23
C LYS A 228 17.82 -20.26 1.78
N ASN A 229 16.83 -20.42 0.91
CA ASN A 229 17.01 -20.83 -0.47
C ASN A 229 17.30 -19.64 -1.41
N TYR A 230 17.35 -18.43 -0.88
CA TYR A 230 17.54 -17.19 -1.62
C TYR A 230 18.83 -16.50 -1.23
N ASP A 231 19.43 -15.80 -2.19
CA ASP A 231 20.71 -15.11 -2.05
C ASP A 231 20.53 -13.68 -1.53
N GLY A 232 19.31 -13.15 -1.60
CA GLY A 232 18.99 -11.80 -1.14
C GLY A 232 17.49 -11.55 -1.11
N ALA A 233 17.12 -10.45 -0.46
CA ALA A 233 15.74 -10.00 -0.41
C ALA A 233 15.67 -8.46 -0.28
N PHE A 234 14.53 -7.87 -0.67
CA PHE A 234 14.27 -6.46 -0.48
C PHE A 234 12.78 -6.17 -0.32
N PHE A 235 12.47 -5.12 0.41
CA PHE A 235 11.15 -4.53 0.47
C PHE A 235 10.99 -3.44 -0.57
N CYS A 236 9.75 -3.21 -1.03
CA CYS A 236 9.43 -2.08 -1.89
C CYS A 236 8.07 -1.46 -1.57
N ASN A 237 7.99 -0.14 -1.60
CA ASN A 237 6.73 0.62 -1.62
C ASN A 237 6.88 1.93 -2.38
N SER A 238 5.77 2.64 -2.58
CA SER A 238 5.75 3.83 -3.45
C SER A 238 6.42 5.07 -2.83
N VAL A 239 6.65 5.10 -1.52
CA VAL A 239 7.25 6.27 -0.82
C VAL A 239 8.71 6.00 -0.47
N ARG A 240 8.99 4.83 0.12
CA ARG A 240 10.34 4.43 0.56
C ARG A 240 11.18 3.83 -0.58
N LEU A 241 10.56 3.57 -1.72
CA LEU A 241 11.14 2.90 -2.88
C LEU A 241 11.62 1.48 -2.54
N ILE A 242 12.92 1.23 -2.49
CA ILE A 242 13.51 -0.09 -2.22
C ILE A 242 14.35 -0.01 -0.95
N TRP A 243 14.12 -0.95 -0.04
CA TRP A 243 14.98 -1.19 1.12
C TRP A 243 15.52 -2.61 1.03
N ASN A 244 16.83 -2.74 0.91
CA ASN A 244 17.49 -4.03 0.95
C ASN A 244 17.32 -4.69 2.31
N ILE A 245 17.24 -6.02 2.33
CA ILE A 245 17.20 -6.81 3.58
C ILE A 245 18.57 -7.41 3.81
N LYS A 246 19.23 -6.99 4.89
CA LYS A 246 20.52 -7.50 5.33
C LYS A 246 20.37 -8.81 6.09
N SER A 247 19.32 -8.90 6.91
CA SER A 247 19.04 -10.13 7.67
C SER A 247 17.54 -10.29 7.95
N ILE A 248 17.11 -11.54 8.05
CA ILE A 248 15.79 -11.92 8.55
C ILE A 248 16.01 -12.68 9.86
N LYS A 249 15.80 -12.00 11.02
CA LYS A 249 16.13 -12.52 12.35
C LYS A 249 17.62 -12.94 12.40
N ASN A 250 17.90 -14.22 12.58
CA ASN A 250 19.27 -14.77 12.68
C ASN A 250 19.86 -15.20 11.33
N PHE A 251 19.08 -15.13 10.23
CA PHE A 251 19.54 -15.47 8.89
C PHE A 251 20.04 -14.20 8.19
N ARG A 252 21.27 -14.23 7.66
CA ARG A 252 21.90 -13.12 6.92
C ARG A 252 21.99 -13.47 5.43
N TYR A 253 21.78 -12.47 4.60
CA TYR A 253 22.02 -12.52 3.16
C TYR A 253 23.42 -12.00 2.82
#